data_1ea1d13f5fe29031a4f42df81d6f364e
#
_entry.id   1ea1d13f5fe29031a4f42df81d6f364e
#
_cell.length_a   1.000
_cell.length_b   1.000
_cell.length_c   1.000
_cell.angle_alpha   90.00
_cell.angle_beta   90.00
_cell.angle_gamma   90.00
#
_symmetry.space_group_name_H-M   'P 1'
#
loop_
_entity.id
_entity.type
_entity.pdbx_description
1 polymer ?
#
loop_
_entity_poly.entity_id
_entity_poly.type
_entity_poly.pdbx_seq_one_letter_code
_entity_poly.pdbx_strand_id
1 'polypeptide(L)'
;MPRSLPLNAIHAFLVTARHLNLTRAAGELCITQGAVSRKIATLEHYLGFALFERHARGLRLTSQGAALLPDLRQGFELIAGATDKAMRQHGVIRLKAPTCAMRWLVPRLVALEQQRPELHVALTTTLEHHAQLEGFDAAILYGTPPPRSEER
;
A
#
# COMPACT_ATOMS: atom_id res chain seq x y z
N MET A 1 -11.28 -25.08 -16.36
CA MET A 1 -11.66 -24.12 -15.30
C MET A 1 -10.61 -23.03 -15.24
N PRO A 2 -10.92 -21.75 -15.45
CA PRO A 2 -9.93 -20.69 -15.24
C PRO A 2 -9.52 -20.74 -13.77
N ARG A 3 -8.23 -20.97 -13.52
CA ARG A 3 -7.67 -20.93 -12.16
C ARG A 3 -7.88 -19.53 -11.61
N SER A 4 -8.55 -19.40 -10.47
CA SER A 4 -8.73 -18.11 -9.80
C SER A 4 -7.37 -17.44 -9.55
N LEU A 5 -7.23 -16.21 -10.01
CA LEU A 5 -5.99 -15.44 -9.88
C LEU A 5 -5.72 -15.14 -8.39
N PRO A 6 -4.57 -15.51 -7.83
CA PRO A 6 -4.28 -15.36 -6.40
C PRO A 6 -3.84 -13.92 -6.06
N LEU A 7 -4.77 -12.94 -6.11
CA LEU A 7 -4.49 -11.51 -5.93
C LEU A 7 -3.72 -11.20 -4.64
N ASN A 8 -4.08 -11.84 -3.53
CA ASN A 8 -3.38 -11.65 -2.25
C ASN A 8 -1.93 -12.16 -2.29
N ALA A 9 -1.64 -13.16 -3.12
CA ALA A 9 -0.28 -13.66 -3.30
C ALA A 9 0.51 -12.75 -4.25
N ILE A 10 -0.12 -12.18 -5.27
CA ILE A 10 0.48 -11.15 -6.12
C ILE A 10 0.84 -9.91 -5.29
N HIS A 11 -0.05 -9.44 -4.44
CA HIS A 11 0.24 -8.31 -3.53
C HIS A 11 1.45 -8.61 -2.63
N ALA A 12 1.49 -9.80 -2.02
CA ALA A 12 2.63 -10.21 -1.21
C ALA A 12 3.95 -10.25 -2.01
N PHE A 13 3.91 -10.70 -3.27
CA PHE A 13 5.05 -10.67 -4.18
C PHE A 13 5.52 -9.23 -4.45
N LEU A 14 4.62 -8.31 -4.80
CA LEU A 14 4.95 -6.91 -5.09
C LEU A 14 5.60 -6.21 -3.89
N VAL A 15 5.05 -6.40 -2.69
CA VAL A 15 5.63 -5.84 -1.45
C VAL A 15 6.99 -6.46 -1.14
N THR A 16 7.13 -7.79 -1.30
CA THR A 16 8.42 -8.48 -1.05
C THR A 16 9.48 -8.06 -2.05
N ALA A 17 9.11 -7.85 -3.33
CA ALA A 17 10.03 -7.39 -4.38
C ALA A 17 10.58 -5.98 -4.09
N ARG A 18 9.78 -5.12 -3.45
CA ARG A 18 10.20 -3.77 -3.03
C ARG A 18 11.25 -3.82 -1.93
N HIS A 19 11.07 -4.70 -0.95
CA HIS A 19 11.96 -4.78 0.22
C HIS A 19 13.12 -5.75 0.05
N LEU A 20 12.99 -6.76 -0.80
CA LEU A 20 13.90 -7.92 -0.91
C LEU A 20 14.18 -8.58 0.46
N ASN A 21 13.23 -8.46 1.37
CA ASN A 21 13.31 -8.90 2.76
C ASN A 21 11.93 -9.30 3.28
N LEU A 22 11.78 -10.56 3.67
CA LEU A 22 10.50 -11.10 4.14
C LEU A 22 10.01 -10.47 5.44
N THR A 23 10.91 -10.12 6.35
CA THR A 23 10.54 -9.49 7.63
C THR A 23 10.00 -8.08 7.42
N ARG A 24 10.63 -7.28 6.55
CA ARG A 24 10.13 -5.94 6.20
C ARG A 24 8.81 -6.02 5.45
N ALA A 25 8.69 -6.95 4.50
CA ALA A 25 7.43 -7.19 3.78
C ALA A 25 6.30 -7.61 4.73
N ALA A 26 6.60 -8.46 5.72
CA ALA A 26 5.65 -8.87 6.74
C ALA A 26 5.18 -7.70 7.60
N GLY A 27 6.09 -6.80 7.98
CA GLY A 27 5.76 -5.57 8.71
C GLY A 27 4.83 -4.65 7.91
N GLU A 28 5.11 -4.43 6.61
CA GLU A 28 4.25 -3.62 5.75
C GLU A 28 2.87 -4.24 5.54
N LEU A 29 2.80 -5.56 5.39
CA LEU A 29 1.56 -6.30 5.19
C LEU A 29 0.79 -6.57 6.49
N CYS A 30 1.33 -6.21 7.65
CA CYS A 30 0.77 -6.51 8.97
C CYS A 30 0.45 -8.00 9.18
N ILE A 31 1.31 -8.91 8.67
CA ILE A 31 1.21 -10.36 8.81
C ILE A 31 2.56 -10.96 9.23
N THR A 32 2.57 -12.25 9.56
CA THR A 32 3.82 -12.94 9.92
C THR A 32 4.69 -13.22 8.69
N GLN A 33 6.01 -13.30 8.88
CA GLN A 33 6.96 -13.68 7.83
C GLN A 33 6.62 -15.03 7.19
N GLY A 34 6.16 -16.00 7.99
CA GLY A 34 5.71 -17.31 7.49
C GLY A 34 4.46 -17.20 6.61
N ALA A 35 3.56 -16.25 6.89
CA ALA A 35 2.39 -15.99 6.06
C ALA A 35 2.79 -15.37 4.71
N VAL A 36 3.74 -14.43 4.70
CA VAL A 36 4.31 -13.88 3.45
C VAL A 36 4.94 -14.98 2.61
N SER A 37 5.79 -15.81 3.22
CA SER A 37 6.46 -16.92 2.53
C SER A 37 5.46 -17.89 1.90
N ARG A 38 4.38 -18.24 2.61
CA ARG A 38 3.31 -19.10 2.07
C ARG A 38 2.58 -18.46 0.89
N LYS A 39 2.28 -17.15 0.97
CA LYS A 39 1.65 -16.43 -0.15
C LYS A 39 2.55 -16.43 -1.39
N ILE A 40 3.85 -16.19 -1.23
CA ILE A 40 4.81 -16.26 -2.33
C ILE A 40 4.84 -17.67 -2.93
N ALA A 41 4.96 -18.71 -2.09
CA ALA A 41 4.93 -20.10 -2.56
C ALA A 41 3.63 -20.46 -3.30
N THR A 42 2.49 -19.92 -2.87
CA THR A 42 1.21 -20.07 -3.60
C THR A 42 1.27 -19.47 -4.99
N LEU A 43 1.87 -18.28 -5.14
CA LEU A 43 2.02 -17.63 -6.44
C LEU A 43 3.00 -18.40 -7.33
N GLU A 44 4.14 -18.82 -6.80
CA GLU A 44 5.13 -19.63 -7.51
C GLU A 44 4.54 -20.97 -7.99
N HIS A 45 3.77 -21.61 -7.13
CA HIS A 45 3.04 -22.84 -7.53
C HIS A 45 2.00 -22.57 -8.63
N TYR A 46 1.30 -21.45 -8.57
CA TYR A 46 0.34 -21.05 -9.60
C TYR A 46 1.02 -20.80 -10.96
N LEU A 47 2.18 -20.16 -10.94
CA LEU A 47 2.96 -19.79 -12.12
C LEU A 47 3.81 -20.95 -12.67
N GLY A 48 4.19 -21.91 -11.80
CA GLY A 48 5.06 -23.04 -12.16
C GLY A 48 6.55 -22.72 -12.14
N PHE A 49 6.96 -21.55 -11.62
CA PHE A 49 8.36 -21.16 -11.50
C PHE A 49 8.60 -20.31 -10.24
N ALA A 50 9.86 -20.26 -9.79
CA ALA A 50 10.26 -19.46 -8.65
C ALA A 50 10.37 -17.97 -9.02
N LEU A 51 9.91 -17.09 -8.13
CA LEU A 51 9.98 -15.64 -8.26
C LEU A 51 11.18 -15.05 -7.52
N PHE A 52 11.59 -15.74 -6.45
CA PHE A 52 12.74 -15.35 -5.64
C PHE A 52 13.72 -16.49 -5.48
N GLU A 53 14.98 -16.14 -5.36
CA GLU A 53 16.07 -17.00 -4.93
C GLU A 53 16.69 -16.51 -3.63
N ARG A 54 17.12 -17.44 -2.78
CA ARG A 54 17.76 -17.13 -1.50
C ARG A 54 19.26 -17.02 -1.70
N HIS A 55 19.84 -15.94 -1.22
CA HIS A 55 21.27 -15.71 -1.16
C HIS A 55 21.72 -15.47 0.28
N ALA A 56 23.02 -15.54 0.52
CA ALA A 56 23.62 -15.29 1.83
C ALA A 56 23.27 -13.90 2.41
N ARG A 57 22.92 -12.94 1.56
CA ARG A 57 22.58 -11.55 1.94
C ARG A 57 21.08 -11.23 1.87
N GLY A 58 20.21 -12.21 1.66
CA GLY A 58 18.76 -12.02 1.59
C GLY A 58 18.11 -12.63 0.35
N LEU A 59 17.03 -12.00 -0.13
CA LEU A 59 16.29 -12.41 -1.32
C LEU A 59 16.77 -11.64 -2.55
N ARG A 60 16.74 -12.30 -3.70
CA ARG A 60 16.85 -11.68 -5.02
C ARG A 60 15.69 -12.16 -5.90
N LEU A 61 15.29 -11.34 -6.85
CA LEU A 61 14.37 -11.78 -7.89
C LEU A 61 15.08 -12.73 -8.85
N THR A 62 14.39 -13.77 -9.28
CA THR A 62 14.79 -14.57 -10.44
C THR A 62 14.62 -13.73 -11.72
N SER A 63 15.20 -14.17 -12.84
CA SER A 63 14.98 -13.52 -14.14
C SER A 63 13.49 -13.46 -14.50
N GLN A 64 12.75 -14.52 -14.22
CA GLN A 64 11.30 -14.61 -14.45
C GLN A 64 10.53 -13.68 -13.51
N GLY A 65 10.91 -13.60 -12.22
CA GLY A 65 10.32 -12.68 -11.25
C GLY A 65 10.57 -11.21 -11.62
N ALA A 66 11.78 -10.89 -12.10
CA ALA A 66 12.13 -9.54 -12.54
C ALA A 66 11.35 -9.14 -13.82
N ALA A 67 11.18 -10.06 -14.76
CA ALA A 67 10.40 -9.81 -15.99
C ALA A 67 8.91 -9.60 -15.70
N LEU A 68 8.35 -10.35 -14.74
CA LEU A 68 6.92 -10.29 -14.39
C LEU A 68 6.56 -9.07 -13.53
N LEU A 69 7.50 -8.53 -12.75
CA LEU A 69 7.27 -7.48 -11.76
C LEU A 69 6.63 -6.20 -12.34
N PRO A 70 7.10 -5.61 -13.46
CA PRO A 70 6.51 -4.38 -14.00
C PRO A 70 5.05 -4.56 -14.40
N ASP A 71 4.70 -5.65 -15.07
CA ASP A 71 3.33 -5.91 -15.54
C ASP A 71 2.37 -6.11 -14.37
N LEU A 72 2.78 -6.87 -13.36
CA LEU A 72 1.95 -7.07 -12.16
C LEU A 72 1.80 -5.76 -11.35
N ARG A 73 2.84 -4.92 -11.30
CA ARG A 73 2.76 -3.61 -10.66
C ARG A 73 1.73 -2.73 -11.37
N GLN A 74 1.84 -2.61 -12.68
CA GLN A 74 0.90 -1.82 -13.48
C GLN A 74 -0.53 -2.33 -13.34
N GLY A 75 -0.75 -3.63 -13.39
CA GLY A 75 -2.08 -4.23 -13.18
C GLY A 75 -2.65 -3.90 -11.80
N PHE A 76 -1.83 -3.97 -10.75
CA PHE A 76 -2.25 -3.63 -9.39
C PHE A 76 -2.56 -2.14 -9.23
N GLU A 77 -1.78 -1.26 -9.85
CA GLU A 77 -2.02 0.20 -9.87
C GLU A 77 -3.33 0.54 -10.58
N LEU A 78 -3.66 -0.16 -11.68
CA LEU A 78 -4.94 0.00 -12.38
C LEU A 78 -6.14 -0.40 -11.48
N ILE A 79 -6.03 -1.53 -10.77
CA ILE A 79 -7.07 -1.98 -9.83
C ILE A 79 -7.24 -0.96 -8.69
N ALA A 80 -6.13 -0.52 -8.08
CA ALA A 80 -6.14 0.48 -7.03
C ALA A 80 -6.77 1.80 -7.51
N GLY A 81 -6.35 2.30 -8.68
CA GLY A 81 -6.90 3.52 -9.27
C GLY A 81 -8.39 3.44 -9.58
N ALA A 82 -8.88 2.28 -10.06
CA ALA A 82 -10.31 2.08 -10.29
C ALA A 82 -11.10 2.10 -8.98
N THR A 83 -10.59 1.47 -7.93
CA THR A 83 -11.19 1.49 -6.60
C THR A 83 -11.21 2.90 -6.01
N ASP A 84 -10.09 3.63 -6.14
CA ASP A 84 -9.97 5.02 -5.71
C ASP A 84 -10.96 5.94 -6.41
N LYS A 85 -11.11 5.77 -7.74
CA LYS A 85 -12.08 6.53 -8.52
C LYS A 85 -13.51 6.26 -8.06
N ALA A 86 -13.85 5.01 -7.79
CA ALA A 86 -15.16 4.64 -7.26
C ALA A 86 -15.41 5.27 -5.88
N MET A 87 -14.42 5.25 -4.98
CA MET A 87 -14.52 5.87 -3.65
C MET A 87 -14.71 7.39 -3.74
N ARG A 88 -13.98 8.08 -4.64
CA ARG A 88 -14.14 9.53 -4.87
C ARG A 88 -15.54 9.89 -5.37
N GLN A 89 -16.13 9.06 -6.22
CA GLN A 89 -17.50 9.27 -6.71
C GLN A 89 -18.56 9.17 -5.58
N HIS A 90 -18.23 8.52 -4.47
CA HIS A 90 -19.09 8.39 -3.30
C HIS A 90 -18.77 9.41 -2.19
N GLY A 91 -18.01 10.46 -2.49
CA GLY A 91 -17.72 11.52 -1.52
C GLY A 91 -16.72 11.12 -0.41
N VAL A 92 -15.96 10.04 -0.59
CA VAL A 92 -14.96 9.61 0.40
C VAL A 92 -13.68 10.43 0.26
N ILE A 93 -13.35 11.19 1.30
CA ILE A 93 -12.09 11.94 1.41
C ILE A 93 -11.02 11.01 2.02
N ARG A 94 -9.91 10.83 1.31
CA ARG A 94 -8.79 9.99 1.78
C ARG A 94 -7.75 10.87 2.46
N LEU A 95 -7.64 10.72 3.77
CA LEU A 95 -6.71 11.47 4.60
C LEU A 95 -5.57 10.58 5.09
N LYS A 96 -4.33 10.97 4.83
CA LYS A 96 -3.12 10.37 5.40
C LYS A 96 -2.67 11.19 6.60
N ALA A 97 -2.41 10.55 7.75
CA ALA A 97 -1.97 11.26 8.94
C ALA A 97 -0.97 10.43 9.76
N PRO A 98 -0.01 11.07 10.45
CA PRO A 98 0.90 10.37 11.34
C PRO A 98 0.15 9.82 12.56
N THR A 99 0.61 8.68 13.09
CA THR A 99 -0.02 8.02 14.25
C THR A 99 -0.15 8.95 15.46
N CYS A 100 0.81 9.85 15.67
CA CYS A 100 0.77 10.83 16.77
C CYS A 100 -0.40 11.84 16.65
N ALA A 101 -0.93 12.07 15.44
CA ALA A 101 -2.06 12.97 15.23
C ALA A 101 -3.41 12.35 15.62
N MET A 102 -3.49 11.03 15.75
CA MET A 102 -4.76 10.30 15.97
C MET A 102 -5.52 10.80 17.20
N ARG A 103 -4.80 11.08 18.28
CA ARG A 103 -5.41 11.51 19.55
C ARG A 103 -6.27 12.77 19.42
N TRP A 104 -5.89 13.72 18.58
CA TRP A 104 -6.63 14.97 18.37
C TRP A 104 -7.46 14.95 17.09
N LEU A 105 -7.06 14.14 16.10
CA LEU A 105 -7.70 14.09 14.79
C LEU A 105 -9.00 13.27 14.81
N VAL A 106 -8.98 12.08 15.40
CA VAL A 106 -10.16 11.18 15.41
C VAL A 106 -11.39 11.83 16.02
N PRO A 107 -11.34 12.50 17.19
CA PRO A 107 -12.51 13.18 17.75
C PRO A 107 -13.08 14.26 16.83
N ARG A 108 -12.21 14.95 16.07
CA ARG A 108 -12.63 15.98 15.11
C ARG A 108 -13.31 15.39 13.87
N LEU A 109 -12.79 14.26 13.39
CA LEU A 109 -13.42 13.56 12.25
C LEU A 109 -14.79 13.02 12.64
N VAL A 110 -14.95 12.44 13.82
CA VAL A 110 -16.24 11.99 14.34
C VAL A 110 -17.24 13.16 14.45
N ALA A 111 -16.81 14.31 14.97
CA ALA A 111 -17.64 15.49 15.03
C ALA A 111 -18.01 16.02 13.64
N LEU A 112 -17.08 15.94 12.67
CA LEU A 112 -17.34 16.34 11.29
C LEU A 112 -18.39 15.41 10.63
N GLU A 113 -18.28 14.09 10.78
CA GLU A 113 -19.26 13.14 10.27
C GLU A 113 -20.66 13.34 10.86
N GLN A 114 -20.74 13.71 12.16
CA GLN A 114 -22.01 14.04 12.79
C GLN A 114 -22.66 15.31 12.20
N GLN A 115 -21.85 16.31 11.81
CA GLN A 115 -22.33 17.57 11.21
C GLN A 115 -22.58 17.45 9.70
N ARG A 116 -21.86 16.56 9.03
CA ARG A 116 -21.88 16.35 7.58
C ARG A 116 -21.90 14.85 7.26
N PRO A 117 -23.06 14.18 7.43
CA PRO A 117 -23.18 12.74 7.21
C PRO A 117 -22.86 12.29 5.76
N GLU A 118 -22.91 13.22 4.82
CA GLU A 118 -22.55 12.97 3.41
C GLU A 118 -21.04 12.88 3.17
N LEU A 119 -20.21 13.33 4.14
CA LEU A 119 -18.75 13.29 4.04
C LEU A 119 -18.22 12.06 4.78
N HIS A 120 -17.61 11.16 4.04
CA HIS A 120 -16.91 10.01 4.61
C HIS A 120 -15.41 10.23 4.53
N VAL A 121 -14.70 10.08 5.64
CA VAL A 121 -13.24 10.22 5.69
C VAL A 121 -12.58 8.86 5.91
N ALA A 122 -11.86 8.40 4.89
CA ALA A 122 -11.00 7.22 5.01
C ALA A 122 -9.63 7.66 5.54
N LEU A 123 -9.33 7.28 6.78
CA LEU A 123 -8.09 7.67 7.47
C LEU A 123 -7.05 6.55 7.37
N THR A 124 -5.87 6.88 6.84
CA THR A 124 -4.71 5.99 6.81
C THR A 124 -3.60 6.55 7.68
N THR A 125 -3.05 5.72 8.57
CA THR A 125 -1.94 6.11 9.44
C THR A 125 -0.59 5.79 8.80
N THR A 126 0.42 6.64 9.03
CA THR A 126 1.79 6.43 8.59
C THR A 126 2.79 6.76 9.69
N LEU A 127 3.90 6.05 9.69
CA LEU A 127 5.08 6.39 10.49
C LEU A 127 6.11 7.21 9.69
N GLU A 128 5.89 7.33 8.39
CA GLU A 128 6.79 8.06 7.50
C GLU A 128 6.54 9.56 7.56
N HIS A 129 7.64 10.34 7.58
CA HIS A 129 7.62 11.80 7.68
C HIS A 129 7.58 12.48 6.30
N HIS A 130 7.52 11.72 5.21
CA HIS A 130 7.55 12.24 3.84
C HIS A 130 6.16 12.29 3.23
N ALA A 131 5.86 13.44 2.61
CA ALA A 131 4.59 13.69 1.94
C ALA A 131 4.56 13.05 0.55
N GLN A 132 4.34 11.75 0.48
CA GLN A 132 3.84 11.17 -0.76
C GLN A 132 2.31 11.23 -0.70
N LEU A 133 1.73 12.18 -1.47
CA LEU A 133 0.28 12.37 -1.61
C LEU A 133 -0.36 11.38 -2.59
N GLU A 134 0.44 10.51 -3.21
CA GLU A 134 -0.07 9.54 -4.17
C GLU A 134 -1.19 8.70 -3.56
N GLY A 135 -2.38 8.85 -4.13
CA GLY A 135 -3.57 8.15 -3.69
C GLY A 135 -4.32 8.74 -2.49
N PHE A 136 -3.98 9.93 -2.00
CA PHE A 136 -4.67 10.65 -0.93
C PHE A 136 -5.14 12.02 -1.39
N ASP A 137 -6.28 12.48 -0.85
CA ASP A 137 -6.82 13.81 -1.14
C ASP A 137 -6.17 14.87 -0.25
N ALA A 138 -5.75 14.47 0.97
CA ALA A 138 -5.02 15.32 1.90
C ALA A 138 -4.05 14.50 2.77
N ALA A 139 -2.99 15.16 3.26
CA ALA A 139 -2.09 14.58 4.24
C ALA A 139 -1.77 15.58 5.35
N ILE A 140 -1.70 15.08 6.59
CA ILE A 140 -1.18 15.82 7.72
C ILE A 140 0.28 15.46 7.89
N LEU A 141 1.14 16.46 7.87
CA LEU A 141 2.58 16.32 8.03
C LEU A 141 3.03 16.92 9.36
N TYR A 142 4.02 16.29 9.95
CA TYR A 142 4.69 16.78 11.13
C TYR A 142 6.11 17.20 10.74
N GLY A 143 6.43 18.49 10.88
CA GLY A 143 7.76 19.00 10.52
C GLY A 143 7.79 20.51 10.34
N THR A 144 8.96 21.01 9.96
CA THR A 144 9.14 22.43 9.59
C THR A 144 8.28 22.74 8.36
N PRO A 145 7.49 23.80 8.34
CA PRO A 145 6.66 24.16 7.20
C PRO A 145 7.55 24.31 5.95
N PRO A 146 7.10 23.82 4.78
CA PRO A 146 7.82 24.07 3.54
C PRO A 146 7.94 25.58 3.31
N PRO A 147 9.03 26.04 2.67
CA PRO A 147 9.13 27.47 2.28
C PRO A 147 7.90 27.82 1.45
N ARG A 148 7.28 28.93 1.75
CA ARG A 148 6.13 29.45 1.00
C ARG A 148 6.52 29.50 -0.47
N SER A 149 5.84 28.74 -1.33
CA SER A 149 5.92 28.94 -2.77
C SER A 149 5.36 30.34 -3.03
N GLU A 150 6.23 31.25 -3.42
CA GLU A 150 5.81 32.53 -3.96
C GLU A 150 4.97 32.24 -5.21
N GLU A 151 3.71 32.63 -5.15
CA GLU A 151 2.83 32.65 -6.31
C GLU A 151 3.46 33.54 -7.38
N ARG A 152 3.80 32.96 -8.53
CA ARG A 152 4.06 33.67 -9.77
C ARG A 152 2.88 33.50 -10.70
#